data_473a6945d613a27a93de8494253fef48
#
_entry.id   473a6945d613a27a93de8494253fef48
#
_cell.length_a   1.000
_cell.length_b   1.000
_cell.length_c   1.000
_cell.angle_alpha   90.00
_cell.angle_beta   90.00
_cell.angle_gamma   90.00
#
_symmetry.space_group_name_H-M   'P 1'
#
loop_
_entity.id
_entity.type
_entity.pdbx_description
1 polymer ?
#
loop_
_entity_poly.entity_id
_entity_poly.type
_entity_poly.pdbx_seq_one_letter_code
_entity_poly.pdbx_strand_id
1 'polypeptide(L)'
;MIKKNITYLILITLTSVQICLSQKTERIGYVNMDYVLSQMEDYKLANQQLEEKIGKWKQKIELKKSEIKNLKDSLLVEKPLLTFDIIQDRESEIEFEEKQLNDYQIKRFGVNGDWVAQELMLIRPIQDQVMNVVQSIAKQKKFDKIFDQSADAIMLYSKKKYDISDLVLKNILRSE
;
A
#
# COMPACT_ATOMS: atom_id res chain seq x y z
N MET A 1 -24.79 46.62 49.62
CA MET A 1 -24.59 45.15 49.34
C MET A 1 -25.12 44.78 47.98
N ILE A 2 -26.29 45.15 47.55
CA ILE A 2 -26.92 44.75 46.27
C ILE A 2 -26.08 45.13 45.02
N LYS A 3 -25.52 46.34 44.94
CA LYS A 3 -24.68 46.78 43.81
C LYS A 3 -23.46 45.91 43.60
N LYS A 4 -22.82 45.48 44.70
CA LYS A 4 -21.61 44.64 44.65
C LYS A 4 -21.93 43.21 44.14
N ASN A 5 -23.08 42.67 44.50
CA ASN A 5 -23.52 41.33 44.03
C ASN A 5 -23.93 41.36 42.54
N ILE A 6 -24.49 42.46 42.05
CA ILE A 6 -24.81 42.63 40.62
C ILE A 6 -23.54 42.72 39.79
N THR A 7 -22.50 43.40 40.27
CA THR A 7 -21.19 43.47 39.59
C THR A 7 -20.50 42.10 39.50
N TYR A 8 -20.54 41.26 40.54
CA TYR A 8 -20.04 39.89 40.48
C TYR A 8 -20.85 39.03 39.51
N LEU A 9 -22.17 39.16 39.46
CA LEU A 9 -23.01 38.40 38.54
C LEU A 9 -22.66 38.75 37.09
N ILE A 10 -22.50 40.04 36.77
CA ILE A 10 -22.09 40.50 35.43
C ILE A 10 -20.68 39.96 35.06
N LEU A 11 -19.75 39.96 36.01
CA LEU A 11 -18.40 39.48 35.77
C LEU A 11 -18.39 37.98 35.48
N ILE A 12 -19.19 37.17 36.20
CA ILE A 12 -19.32 35.71 35.98
C ILE A 12 -19.99 35.41 34.64
N THR A 13 -21.00 36.16 34.23
CA THR A 13 -21.64 35.98 32.92
C THR A 13 -20.72 36.38 31.78
N LEU A 14 -19.88 37.39 31.95
CA LEU A 14 -18.87 37.83 30.94
C LEU A 14 -17.78 36.79 30.74
N THR A 15 -17.32 36.12 31.82
CA THR A 15 -16.32 35.04 31.71
C THR A 15 -16.87 33.76 31.12
N SER A 16 -18.15 33.39 31.36
CA SER A 16 -18.77 32.19 30.77
C SER A 16 -18.98 32.31 29.27
N VAL A 17 -19.20 33.48 28.72
CA VAL A 17 -19.34 33.69 27.26
C VAL A 17 -18.01 33.45 26.50
N GLN A 18 -16.89 33.71 27.13
CA GLN A 18 -15.56 33.53 26.50
C GLN A 18 -15.22 32.04 26.29
N ILE A 19 -15.72 31.14 27.15
CA ILE A 19 -15.44 29.69 27.07
C ILE A 19 -16.15 29.06 25.87
N CYS A 20 -17.35 29.52 25.51
CA CYS A 20 -18.12 28.99 24.38
C CYS A 20 -17.52 29.36 23.00
N LEU A 21 -16.71 30.40 22.88
CA LEU A 21 -16.11 30.83 21.60
C LEU A 21 -14.82 30.10 21.23
N SER A 22 -14.28 29.28 22.13
CA SER A 22 -12.98 28.59 21.95
C SER A 22 -13.07 27.22 21.27
N GLN A 23 -14.25 26.77 20.84
CA GLN A 23 -14.36 25.48 20.13
C GLN A 23 -13.89 25.67 18.67
N LYS A 24 -12.62 25.44 18.42
CA LYS A 24 -12.06 25.38 17.07
C LYS A 24 -12.67 24.16 16.36
N THR A 25 -13.53 24.39 15.40
CA THR A 25 -14.09 23.31 14.59
C THR A 25 -12.96 22.68 13.76
N GLU A 26 -12.62 21.43 14.04
CA GLU A 26 -11.64 20.68 13.24
C GLU A 26 -12.10 20.63 11.78
N ARG A 27 -11.17 20.95 10.90
CA ARG A 27 -11.40 20.90 9.46
C ARG A 27 -10.84 19.59 8.92
N ILE A 28 -11.73 18.67 8.58
CA ILE A 28 -11.39 17.32 8.11
C ILE A 28 -11.67 17.25 6.60
N GLY A 29 -10.72 16.67 5.87
CA GLY A 29 -10.87 16.32 4.46
C GLY A 29 -10.60 14.84 4.23
N TYR A 30 -10.81 14.37 3.01
CA TYR A 30 -10.41 13.04 2.57
C TYR A 30 -9.90 13.08 1.13
N VAL A 31 -9.05 12.11 0.81
CA VAL A 31 -8.51 11.86 -0.52
C VAL A 31 -8.67 10.39 -0.85
N ASN A 32 -8.94 10.06 -2.10
CA ASN A 32 -8.86 8.69 -2.61
C ASN A 32 -7.51 8.54 -3.31
N MET A 33 -6.53 7.93 -2.60
CA MET A 33 -5.18 7.73 -3.13
C MET A 33 -5.17 6.84 -4.36
N ASP A 34 -5.97 5.77 -4.40
CA ASP A 34 -6.05 4.87 -5.55
C ASP A 34 -6.56 5.59 -6.79
N TYR A 35 -7.59 6.45 -6.63
CA TYR A 35 -8.09 7.27 -7.71
C TYR A 35 -6.99 8.19 -8.25
N VAL A 36 -6.31 8.93 -7.38
CA VAL A 36 -5.25 9.87 -7.78
C VAL A 36 -4.12 9.13 -8.50
N LEU A 37 -3.60 8.06 -7.90
CA LEU A 37 -2.52 7.25 -8.47
C LEU A 37 -2.92 6.65 -9.83
N SER A 38 -4.15 6.12 -9.95
CA SER A 38 -4.63 5.51 -11.21
C SER A 38 -4.69 6.49 -12.39
N GLN A 39 -4.76 7.80 -12.12
CA GLN A 39 -4.75 8.84 -13.15
C GLN A 39 -3.33 9.26 -13.56
N MET A 40 -2.30 8.94 -12.75
CA MET A 40 -0.91 9.30 -13.03
C MET A 40 -0.28 8.31 -14.02
N GLU A 41 0.36 8.84 -15.07
CA GLU A 41 1.02 8.02 -16.09
C GLU A 41 2.23 7.29 -15.51
N ASP A 42 3.02 7.96 -14.69
CA ASP A 42 4.19 7.36 -14.03
C ASP A 42 3.80 6.16 -13.16
N TYR A 43 2.65 6.23 -12.47
CA TYR A 43 2.14 5.11 -11.68
C TYR A 43 1.74 3.92 -12.56
N LYS A 44 1.09 4.16 -13.70
CA LYS A 44 0.72 3.10 -14.65
C LYS A 44 1.95 2.41 -15.20
N LEU A 45 2.97 3.18 -15.62
CA LEU A 45 4.24 2.64 -16.13
C LEU A 45 4.99 1.85 -15.03
N ALA A 46 5.04 2.38 -13.81
CA ALA A 46 5.69 1.70 -12.69
C ALA A 46 4.99 0.36 -12.35
N ASN A 47 3.65 0.35 -12.32
CA ASN A 47 2.88 -0.89 -12.12
C ASN A 47 3.11 -1.89 -13.25
N GLN A 48 3.09 -1.44 -14.50
CA GLN A 48 3.37 -2.33 -15.65
C GLN A 48 4.76 -2.97 -15.51
N GLN A 49 5.78 -2.19 -15.17
CA GLN A 49 7.14 -2.73 -14.97
C GLN A 49 7.20 -3.73 -13.81
N LEU A 50 6.48 -3.46 -12.73
CA LEU A 50 6.40 -4.36 -11.59
C LEU A 50 5.70 -5.67 -11.97
N GLU A 51 4.55 -5.59 -12.64
CA GLU A 51 3.79 -6.75 -13.11
C GLU A 51 4.59 -7.61 -14.10
N GLU A 52 5.31 -7.00 -15.03
CA GLU A 52 6.18 -7.73 -15.97
C GLU A 52 7.28 -8.51 -15.24
N LYS A 53 7.92 -7.91 -14.22
CA LYS A 53 8.92 -8.61 -13.40
C LYS A 53 8.31 -9.78 -12.63
N ILE A 54 7.18 -9.54 -11.98
CA ILE A 54 6.43 -10.57 -11.24
C ILE A 54 6.00 -11.69 -12.17
N GLY A 55 5.50 -11.35 -13.35
CA GLY A 55 5.12 -12.31 -14.39
C GLY A 55 6.27 -13.23 -14.80
N LYS A 56 7.47 -12.67 -15.05
CA LYS A 56 8.67 -13.45 -15.36
C LYS A 56 9.07 -14.40 -14.23
N TRP A 57 8.95 -13.97 -12.97
CA TRP A 57 9.25 -14.83 -11.82
C TRP A 57 8.23 -15.96 -11.69
N LYS A 58 6.93 -15.66 -11.83
CA LYS A 58 5.86 -16.68 -11.82
C LYS A 58 6.05 -17.70 -12.94
N GLN A 59 6.35 -17.24 -14.16
CA GLN A 59 6.62 -18.12 -15.28
C GLN A 59 7.79 -19.07 -15.01
N LYS A 60 8.89 -18.55 -14.45
CA LYS A 60 10.04 -19.38 -14.07
C LYS A 60 9.70 -20.42 -13.01
N ILE A 61 8.85 -20.07 -12.03
CA ILE A 61 8.36 -21.00 -11.01
C ILE A 61 7.55 -22.12 -11.66
N GLU A 62 6.63 -21.79 -12.57
CA GLU A 62 5.80 -22.81 -13.23
C GLU A 62 6.62 -23.73 -14.15
N LEU A 63 7.61 -23.19 -14.85
CA LEU A 63 8.56 -24.03 -15.62
C LEU A 63 9.31 -25.00 -14.72
N LYS A 64 9.87 -24.53 -13.60
CA LYS A 64 10.59 -25.37 -12.63
C LYS A 64 9.68 -26.45 -12.01
N LYS A 65 8.43 -26.10 -11.66
CA LYS A 65 7.43 -27.07 -11.18
C LYS A 65 7.18 -28.17 -12.21
N SER A 66 7.05 -27.79 -13.48
CA SER A 66 6.83 -28.73 -14.58
C SER A 66 8.04 -29.66 -14.78
N GLU A 67 9.28 -29.11 -14.71
CA GLU A 67 10.52 -29.90 -14.77
C GLU A 67 10.57 -30.94 -13.65
N ILE A 68 10.35 -30.51 -12.39
CA ILE A 68 10.35 -31.39 -11.22
C ILE A 68 9.27 -32.48 -11.36
N LYS A 69 8.08 -32.10 -11.82
CA LYS A 69 7.01 -33.07 -12.07
C LYS A 69 7.44 -34.11 -13.09
N ASN A 70 8.05 -33.72 -14.21
CA ASN A 70 8.53 -34.64 -15.24
C ASN A 70 9.61 -35.58 -14.69
N LEU A 71 10.56 -35.07 -13.86
CA LEU A 71 11.56 -35.92 -13.21
C LEU A 71 10.92 -36.97 -12.31
N LYS A 72 9.91 -36.58 -11.51
CA LYS A 72 9.15 -37.53 -10.65
C LYS A 72 8.39 -38.57 -11.45
N ASP A 73 7.69 -38.13 -12.50
CA ASP A 73 6.90 -39.02 -13.35
C ASP A 73 7.83 -39.99 -14.07
N SER A 74 8.98 -39.56 -14.59
CA SER A 74 9.98 -40.42 -15.22
C SER A 74 10.55 -41.43 -14.23
N LEU A 75 10.94 -40.98 -13.02
CA LEU A 75 11.44 -41.88 -11.99
C LEU A 75 10.41 -42.96 -11.62
N LEU A 76 9.14 -42.59 -11.48
CA LEU A 76 8.05 -43.53 -11.15
C LEU A 76 7.93 -44.61 -12.19
N VAL A 77 8.04 -44.29 -13.48
CA VAL A 77 7.95 -45.23 -14.60
C VAL A 77 9.19 -46.14 -14.68
N GLU A 78 10.37 -45.56 -14.49
CA GLU A 78 11.67 -46.25 -14.65
C GLU A 78 12.07 -47.06 -13.42
N LYS A 79 11.53 -46.74 -12.23
CA LYS A 79 11.93 -47.31 -10.92
C LYS A 79 12.01 -48.85 -10.92
N PRO A 80 11.13 -49.64 -11.59
CA PRO A 80 11.23 -51.09 -11.63
C PRO A 80 12.45 -51.62 -12.39
N LEU A 81 13.09 -50.78 -13.22
CA LEU A 81 14.22 -51.15 -14.08
C LEU A 81 15.57 -50.64 -13.56
N LEU A 82 15.55 -49.80 -12.51
CA LEU A 82 16.75 -49.15 -11.98
C LEU A 82 17.34 -49.90 -10.78
N THR A 83 18.65 -49.75 -10.57
CA THR A 83 19.32 -50.22 -9.36
C THR A 83 19.01 -49.27 -8.19
N PHE A 84 19.17 -49.77 -6.96
CA PHE A 84 18.94 -48.98 -5.76
C PHE A 84 19.74 -47.67 -5.75
N ASP A 85 21.04 -47.73 -6.11
CA ASP A 85 21.91 -46.54 -6.11
C ASP A 85 21.40 -45.48 -7.11
N ILE A 86 20.99 -45.89 -8.32
CA ILE A 86 20.46 -44.98 -9.32
C ILE A 86 19.12 -44.34 -8.85
N ILE A 87 18.26 -45.12 -8.15
CA ILE A 87 17.03 -44.59 -7.58
C ILE A 87 17.35 -43.52 -6.55
N GLN A 88 18.32 -43.78 -5.64
CA GLN A 88 18.71 -42.83 -4.61
C GLN A 88 19.32 -41.55 -5.20
N ASP A 89 20.15 -41.66 -6.23
CA ASP A 89 20.69 -40.48 -6.94
C ASP A 89 19.58 -39.63 -7.57
N ARG A 90 18.61 -40.26 -8.24
CA ARG A 90 17.47 -39.56 -8.84
C ARG A 90 16.54 -38.90 -7.81
N GLU A 91 16.28 -39.59 -6.69
CA GLU A 91 15.49 -39.01 -5.58
C GLU A 91 16.22 -37.80 -4.98
N SER A 92 17.54 -37.87 -4.81
CA SER A 92 18.37 -36.76 -4.34
C SER A 92 18.40 -35.57 -5.31
N GLU A 93 18.45 -35.84 -6.63
CA GLU A 93 18.33 -34.79 -7.67
C GLU A 93 16.97 -34.07 -7.57
N ILE A 94 15.87 -34.82 -7.44
CA ILE A 94 14.52 -34.24 -7.30
C ILE A 94 14.43 -33.38 -6.04
N GLU A 95 14.90 -33.88 -4.90
CA GLU A 95 14.92 -33.13 -3.63
C GLU A 95 15.73 -31.82 -3.75
N PHE A 96 16.86 -31.86 -4.42
CA PHE A 96 17.67 -30.69 -4.67
C PHE A 96 16.95 -29.65 -5.53
N GLU A 97 16.26 -30.07 -6.61
CA GLU A 97 15.49 -29.17 -7.47
C GLU A 97 14.28 -28.59 -6.75
N GLU A 98 13.61 -29.37 -5.91
CA GLU A 98 12.52 -28.88 -5.05
C GLU A 98 12.99 -27.83 -4.06
N LYS A 99 14.15 -28.06 -3.43
CA LYS A 99 14.75 -27.08 -2.53
C LYS A 99 15.11 -25.80 -3.26
N GLN A 100 15.73 -25.90 -4.45
CA GLN A 100 16.05 -24.72 -5.26
C GLN A 100 14.80 -23.93 -5.64
N LEU A 101 13.71 -24.61 -6.00
CA LEU A 101 12.43 -23.98 -6.30
C LEU A 101 11.88 -23.24 -5.08
N ASN A 102 11.87 -23.88 -3.92
CA ASN A 102 11.42 -23.28 -2.67
C ASN A 102 12.26 -22.04 -2.30
N ASP A 103 13.57 -22.15 -2.37
CA ASP A 103 14.48 -21.03 -2.09
C ASP A 103 14.27 -19.87 -3.07
N TYR A 104 14.03 -20.17 -4.35
CA TYR A 104 13.69 -19.16 -5.34
C TYR A 104 12.34 -18.48 -5.03
N GLN A 105 11.31 -19.23 -4.63
CA GLN A 105 10.02 -18.68 -4.25
C GLN A 105 10.12 -17.75 -3.02
N ILE A 106 10.83 -18.20 -1.98
CA ILE A 106 11.08 -17.41 -0.77
C ILE A 106 11.83 -16.13 -1.12
N LYS A 107 12.88 -16.24 -1.94
CA LYS A 107 13.66 -15.07 -2.37
C LYS A 107 12.81 -14.05 -3.13
N ARG A 108 11.86 -14.50 -4.00
CA ARG A 108 11.03 -13.60 -4.82
C ARG A 108 9.82 -13.07 -4.07
N PHE A 109 9.11 -13.94 -3.33
CA PHE A 109 7.79 -13.67 -2.77
C PHE A 109 7.71 -13.79 -1.24
N GLY A 110 8.81 -14.06 -0.55
CA GLY A 110 8.86 -14.06 0.91
C GLY A 110 8.57 -12.68 1.51
N VAL A 111 8.46 -12.62 2.83
CA VAL A 111 8.11 -11.40 3.60
C VAL A 111 8.99 -10.20 3.23
N ASN A 112 10.29 -10.43 3.00
CA ASN A 112 11.25 -9.41 2.53
C ASN A 112 11.78 -9.77 1.13
N GLY A 113 10.94 -10.35 0.30
CA GLY A 113 11.32 -10.82 -1.03
C GLY A 113 11.58 -9.69 -2.03
N ASP A 114 12.15 -10.06 -3.16
CA ASP A 114 12.52 -9.10 -4.20
C ASP A 114 11.31 -8.30 -4.71
N TRP A 115 10.08 -8.84 -4.66
CA TRP A 115 8.88 -8.13 -5.07
C TRP A 115 8.61 -6.89 -4.20
N VAL A 116 8.80 -7.00 -2.87
CA VAL A 116 8.65 -5.87 -1.94
C VAL A 116 9.69 -4.79 -2.25
N ALA A 117 10.94 -5.21 -2.50
CA ALA A 117 12.01 -4.27 -2.86
C ALA A 117 11.71 -3.55 -4.18
N GLN A 118 11.14 -4.25 -5.17
CA GLN A 118 10.75 -3.63 -6.44
C GLN A 118 9.57 -2.68 -6.29
N GLU A 119 8.56 -3.03 -5.48
CA GLU A 119 7.44 -2.15 -5.17
C GLU A 119 7.91 -0.87 -4.48
N LEU A 120 8.75 -0.98 -3.46
CA LEU A 120 9.33 0.16 -2.77
C LEU A 120 10.17 1.05 -3.70
N MET A 121 10.86 0.46 -4.68
CA MET A 121 11.68 1.22 -5.63
C MET A 121 10.84 1.94 -6.68
N LEU A 122 9.79 1.30 -7.20
CA LEU A 122 9.02 1.81 -8.34
C LEU A 122 7.80 2.62 -7.91
N ILE A 123 7.06 2.16 -6.92
CA ILE A 123 5.76 2.72 -6.53
C ILE A 123 5.89 3.76 -5.41
N ARG A 124 6.73 3.48 -4.43
CA ARG A 124 6.86 4.36 -3.25
C ARG A 124 7.19 5.81 -3.56
N PRO A 125 8.13 6.13 -4.48
CA PRO A 125 8.45 7.52 -4.82
C PRO A 125 7.23 8.29 -5.36
N ILE A 126 6.36 7.61 -6.13
CA ILE A 126 5.15 8.20 -6.70
C ILE A 126 4.12 8.46 -5.59
N GLN A 127 3.94 7.51 -4.68
CA GLN A 127 3.08 7.69 -3.50
C GLN A 127 3.56 8.87 -2.62
N ASP A 128 4.88 8.98 -2.41
CA ASP A 128 5.47 10.06 -1.64
C ASP A 128 5.26 11.43 -2.33
N GLN A 129 5.31 11.50 -3.65
CA GLN A 129 4.97 12.70 -4.42
C GLN A 129 3.52 13.12 -4.15
N VAL A 130 2.56 12.20 -4.25
CA VAL A 130 1.14 12.48 -3.94
C VAL A 130 1.00 12.95 -2.50
N MET A 131 1.64 12.26 -1.54
CA MET A 131 1.60 12.61 -0.13
C MET A 131 2.12 14.03 0.13
N ASN A 132 3.19 14.45 -0.53
CA ASN A 132 3.74 15.81 -0.42
C ASN A 132 2.73 16.86 -0.92
N VAL A 133 2.03 16.58 -2.02
CA VAL A 133 0.98 17.47 -2.55
C VAL A 133 -0.20 17.53 -1.58
N VAL A 134 -0.65 16.41 -1.03
CA VAL A 134 -1.71 16.35 -0.01
C VAL A 134 -1.33 17.19 1.21
N GLN A 135 -0.11 17.06 1.72
CA GLN A 135 0.37 17.87 2.86
C GLN A 135 0.42 19.37 2.54
N SER A 136 0.83 19.72 1.32
CA SER A 136 0.84 21.12 0.86
C SER A 136 -0.57 21.70 0.85
N ILE A 137 -1.54 20.96 0.29
CA ILE A 137 -2.95 21.34 0.26
C ILE A 137 -3.51 21.46 1.69
N ALA A 138 -3.17 20.50 2.57
CA ALA A 138 -3.59 20.54 3.97
C ALA A 138 -3.18 21.83 4.65
N LYS A 139 -1.91 22.25 4.50
CA LYS A 139 -1.38 23.50 5.04
C LYS A 139 -2.07 24.72 4.43
N GLN A 140 -2.19 24.78 3.10
CA GLN A 140 -2.80 25.91 2.38
C GLN A 140 -4.28 26.10 2.73
N LYS A 141 -5.02 25.01 2.80
CA LYS A 141 -6.47 24.99 3.06
C LYS A 141 -6.81 24.92 4.55
N LYS A 142 -5.78 24.85 5.43
CA LYS A 142 -5.92 24.75 6.89
C LYS A 142 -6.79 23.55 7.31
N PHE A 143 -6.54 22.39 6.72
CA PHE A 143 -7.08 21.13 7.21
C PHE A 143 -6.29 20.68 8.44
N ASP A 144 -7.01 20.23 9.45
CA ASP A 144 -6.42 19.65 10.66
C ASP A 144 -6.10 18.14 10.43
N LYS A 145 -6.93 17.45 9.61
CA LYS A 145 -6.77 16.03 9.26
C LYS A 145 -7.23 15.78 7.83
N ILE A 146 -6.53 14.89 7.12
CA ILE A 146 -6.96 14.33 5.84
C ILE A 146 -6.85 12.81 5.95
N PHE A 147 -7.93 12.11 5.64
CA PHE A 147 -7.99 10.65 5.62
C PHE A 147 -7.85 10.14 4.20
N ASP A 148 -7.17 8.99 4.05
CA ASP A 148 -7.19 8.26 2.80
C ASP A 148 -8.43 7.36 2.76
N GLN A 149 -9.27 7.56 1.75
CA GLN A 149 -10.49 6.76 1.55
C GLN A 149 -10.20 5.37 0.96
N SER A 150 -9.05 5.19 0.30
CA SER A 150 -8.63 3.92 -0.29
C SER A 150 -7.96 2.98 0.73
N ALA A 151 -7.56 3.50 1.90
CA ALA A 151 -7.03 2.70 2.98
C ALA A 151 -8.11 1.86 3.68
N ASP A 152 -7.71 0.91 4.52
CA ASP A 152 -8.61 0.00 5.27
C ASP A 152 -9.61 0.72 6.21
N ALA A 153 -9.52 2.05 6.31
CA ALA A 153 -10.45 2.88 7.07
C ALA A 153 -11.81 2.97 6.35
N ILE A 154 -12.81 2.26 6.85
CA ILE A 154 -14.15 2.25 6.27
C ILE A 154 -14.82 3.61 6.47
N MET A 155 -14.91 4.40 5.42
CA MET A 155 -15.69 5.64 5.40
C MET A 155 -17.08 5.35 4.83
N LEU A 156 -18.11 5.27 5.70
CA LEU A 156 -19.47 4.97 5.29
C LEU A 156 -20.17 6.14 4.59
N TYR A 157 -19.81 7.37 4.95
CA TYR A 157 -20.41 8.58 4.38
C TYR A 157 -19.48 9.79 4.52
N SER A 158 -19.37 10.58 3.47
CA SER A 158 -18.76 11.91 3.48
C SER A 158 -19.43 12.82 2.46
N LYS A 159 -19.48 14.11 2.76
CA LYS A 159 -19.95 15.12 1.79
C LYS A 159 -18.84 15.38 0.76
N LYS A 160 -19.19 15.42 -0.53
CA LYS A 160 -18.25 15.66 -1.65
C LYS A 160 -17.40 16.94 -1.46
N LYS A 161 -17.88 17.96 -0.76
CA LYS A 161 -17.13 19.19 -0.49
C LYS A 161 -15.84 18.97 0.34
N TYR A 162 -15.71 17.83 1.01
CA TYR A 162 -14.54 17.46 1.79
C TYR A 162 -13.55 16.56 1.01
N ASP A 163 -13.95 16.14 -0.19
CA ASP A 163 -13.11 15.42 -1.14
C ASP A 163 -12.09 16.38 -1.76
N ILE A 164 -10.80 16.05 -1.60
CA ILE A 164 -9.72 16.82 -2.20
C ILE A 164 -9.00 16.08 -3.33
N SER A 165 -9.49 14.89 -3.74
CA SER A 165 -8.82 14.03 -4.73
C SER A 165 -8.56 14.76 -6.04
N ASP A 166 -9.57 15.41 -6.61
CA ASP A 166 -9.45 16.19 -7.85
C ASP A 166 -8.48 17.38 -7.70
N LEU A 167 -8.46 17.99 -6.51
CA LEU A 167 -7.56 19.10 -6.23
C LEU A 167 -6.10 18.62 -6.14
N VAL A 168 -5.85 17.45 -5.54
CA VAL A 168 -4.54 16.80 -5.48
C VAL A 168 -4.07 16.49 -6.89
N LEU A 169 -4.89 15.78 -7.69
CA LEU A 169 -4.58 15.44 -9.06
C LEU A 169 -4.23 16.67 -9.91
N LYS A 170 -5.05 17.71 -9.82
CA LYS A 170 -4.80 18.97 -10.53
C LYS A 170 -3.46 19.62 -10.15
N ASN A 171 -3.06 19.55 -8.87
CA ASN A 171 -1.78 20.12 -8.44
C ASN A 171 -0.59 19.28 -8.91
N ILE A 172 -0.71 17.95 -8.96
CA ILE A 172 0.32 17.06 -9.52
C ILE A 172 0.54 17.40 -11.00
N LEU A 173 -0.52 17.39 -11.82
CA LEU A 173 -0.44 17.66 -13.27
C LEU A 173 0.02 19.08 -13.61
N ARG A 174 0.09 20.00 -12.67
CA ARG A 174 0.62 21.35 -12.88
C ARG A 174 2.10 21.47 -12.49
N SER A 175 2.61 20.51 -11.75
CA SER A 175 4.01 20.47 -11.29
C SER A 175 4.91 19.62 -12.22
N GLU A 176 4.31 18.86 -13.14
CA GLU A 176 4.94 18.20 -14.28
C GLU A 176 5.14 19.20 -15.43
#